data_782284d7d7053d23ad3db349647c4c64
#
_entry.id   782284d7d7053d23ad3db349647c4c64
#
_cell.length_a   1.000
_cell.length_b   1.000
_cell.length_c   1.000
_cell.angle_alpha   90.00
_cell.angle_beta   90.00
_cell.angle_gamma   90.00
#
_symmetry.space_group_name_H-M   'P 1'
#
loop_
_entity.id
_entity.type
_entity.pdbx_description
1 polymer ?
#
loop_
_entity_poly.entity_id
_entity_poly.type
_entity_poly.pdbx_seq_one_letter_code
_entity_poly.pdbx_strand_id
1 'polypeptide(L)'
;ILYSKPDCHLCEGLQEKLEQLQDLGFELEIRDITTQPHWFQAYQYEVPVLFRQSVASPSQELPIPRPSPRLTVSQLRQFLQPHLAATHETV
;
A
#
# COMPACT_ATOMS: atom_id res chain seq x y z
N ILE A 1 2.99 -0.11 -3.04
CA ILE A 1 1.97 -0.25 -4.08
C ILE A 1 0.60 -0.33 -3.43
N LEU A 2 -0.29 0.52 -3.84
CA LEU A 2 -1.67 0.48 -3.39
C LEU A 2 -2.56 0.12 -4.58
N TYR A 3 -3.21 -1.04 -4.51
CA TYR A 3 -4.23 -1.40 -5.48
C TYR A 3 -5.56 -0.79 -5.04
N SER A 4 -6.19 -0.04 -5.90
CA SER A 4 -7.45 0.64 -5.59
C SER A 4 -8.37 0.63 -6.81
N LYS A 5 -9.57 1.15 -6.65
CA LYS A 5 -10.50 1.32 -7.77
C LYS A 5 -11.30 2.61 -7.58
N PRO A 6 -11.89 3.14 -8.66
CA PRO A 6 -12.73 4.32 -8.57
C PRO A 6 -13.91 4.09 -7.63
N ASP A 7 -14.38 5.17 -7.00
CA ASP A 7 -15.52 5.12 -6.09
C ASP A 7 -15.33 4.22 -4.86
N CYS A 8 -14.11 4.00 -4.45
CA CYS A 8 -13.81 3.21 -3.26
C CYS A 8 -13.37 4.16 -2.15
N HIS A 9 -14.28 4.44 -1.21
CA HIS A 9 -13.99 5.40 -0.13
C HIS A 9 -12.87 4.92 0.78
N LEU A 10 -12.78 3.62 1.04
CA LEU A 10 -11.70 3.10 1.86
C LEU A 10 -10.35 3.25 1.16
N CYS A 11 -10.33 3.08 -0.15
CA CYS A 11 -9.10 3.26 -0.93
C CYS A 11 -8.67 4.72 -0.91
N GLU A 12 -9.60 5.64 -1.07
CA GLU A 12 -9.29 7.06 -1.05
C GLU A 12 -8.78 7.49 0.32
N GLY A 13 -9.41 7.02 1.37
CA GLY A 13 -8.99 7.35 2.74
C GLY A 13 -7.59 6.84 3.05
N LEU A 14 -7.27 5.62 2.63
CA LEU A 14 -5.94 5.07 2.84
C LEU A 14 -4.90 5.84 2.01
N GLN A 15 -5.23 6.16 0.77
CA GLN A 15 -4.33 6.91 -0.10
C GLN A 15 -4.00 8.27 0.50
N GLU A 16 -5.00 8.98 1.00
CA GLU A 16 -4.76 10.28 1.60
C GLU A 16 -3.84 10.20 2.81
N LYS A 17 -4.00 9.19 3.64
CA LYS A 17 -3.13 9.00 4.79
C LYS A 17 -1.72 8.63 4.38
N LEU A 18 -1.56 7.78 3.37
CA LEU A 18 -0.25 7.40 2.88
C LEU A 18 0.48 8.59 2.27
N GLU A 19 -0.24 9.48 1.61
CA GLU A 19 0.37 10.67 1.03
C GLU A 19 0.93 11.60 2.10
N GLN A 20 0.42 11.53 3.32
CA GLN A 20 0.94 12.32 4.42
C GLN A 20 2.16 11.68 5.08
N LEU A 21 2.54 10.48 4.67
CA LEU A 21 3.64 9.74 5.29
C LEU A 21 4.86 9.62 4.37
N GLN A 22 4.99 10.50 3.39
CA GLN A 22 6.10 10.45 2.44
C GLN A 22 7.47 10.62 3.11
N ASP A 23 7.50 11.21 4.31
CA ASP A 23 8.73 11.34 5.07
C ASP A 23 9.31 9.99 5.51
N LEU A 24 8.52 8.92 5.44
CA LEU A 24 9.04 7.59 5.73
C LEU A 24 9.95 7.05 4.63
N GLY A 25 10.05 7.78 3.52
CA GLY A 25 11.03 7.43 2.49
C GLY A 25 10.57 6.44 1.45
N PHE A 26 9.26 6.17 1.35
CA PHE A 26 8.77 5.29 0.32
C PHE A 26 8.15 6.09 -0.83
N GLU A 27 8.06 5.47 -1.99
CA GLU A 27 7.35 6.06 -3.11
C GLU A 27 6.03 5.36 -3.23
N LEU A 28 4.94 6.11 -3.24
CA LEU A 28 3.60 5.54 -3.33
C LEU A 28 3.23 5.33 -4.80
N GLU A 29 2.98 4.08 -5.16
CA GLU A 29 2.50 3.75 -6.49
C GLU A 29 1.04 3.31 -6.39
N ILE A 30 0.15 3.98 -7.10
CA ILE A 30 -1.26 3.66 -7.11
C ILE A 30 -1.57 2.86 -8.36
N ARG A 31 -2.20 1.69 -8.20
CA ARG A 31 -2.61 0.87 -9.33
C ARG A 31 -4.13 0.75 -9.33
N ASP A 32 -4.76 1.31 -10.36
CA ASP A 32 -6.19 1.22 -10.54
C ASP A 32 -6.48 -0.16 -11.13
N ILE A 33 -7.17 -1.01 -10.39
CA ILE A 33 -7.39 -2.39 -10.82
C ILE A 33 -8.29 -2.49 -12.04
N THR A 34 -9.01 -1.44 -12.39
CA THR A 34 -9.86 -1.47 -13.57
C THR A 34 -9.07 -1.34 -14.85
N THR A 35 -7.76 -1.03 -14.77
CA THR A 35 -6.93 -0.89 -15.96
C THR A 35 -6.31 -2.21 -16.41
N GLN A 36 -6.36 -3.26 -15.57
CA GLN A 36 -5.78 -4.56 -15.91
C GLN A 36 -6.73 -5.67 -15.48
N PRO A 37 -7.19 -6.53 -16.38
CA PRO A 37 -8.16 -7.57 -16.02
C PRO A 37 -7.70 -8.50 -14.90
N HIS A 38 -6.41 -8.86 -14.88
CA HIS A 38 -5.93 -9.76 -13.84
C HIS A 38 -5.87 -9.10 -12.46
N TRP A 39 -5.67 -7.79 -12.39
CA TRP A 39 -5.76 -7.08 -11.13
C TRP A 39 -7.21 -7.03 -10.66
N PHE A 40 -8.14 -6.78 -11.59
CA PHE A 40 -9.55 -6.70 -11.25
C PHE A 40 -10.05 -8.04 -10.71
N GLN A 41 -9.71 -9.14 -11.39
CA GLN A 41 -10.09 -10.46 -10.93
C GLN A 41 -9.53 -10.78 -9.55
N ALA A 42 -8.28 -10.39 -9.30
CA ALA A 42 -7.65 -10.70 -8.03
C ALA A 42 -8.15 -9.84 -6.87
N TYR A 43 -8.47 -8.56 -7.12
CA TYR A 43 -8.64 -7.62 -6.04
C TYR A 43 -9.96 -6.87 -5.99
N GLN A 44 -10.90 -7.13 -6.88
CA GLN A 44 -12.13 -6.32 -6.95
C GLN A 44 -12.93 -6.30 -5.65
N TYR A 45 -12.84 -7.35 -4.84
CA TYR A 45 -13.52 -7.41 -3.56
C TYR A 45 -12.55 -7.20 -2.39
N GLU A 46 -11.27 -6.99 -2.70
CA GLU A 46 -10.27 -6.89 -1.66
C GLU A 46 -9.70 -5.50 -1.48
N VAL A 47 -9.88 -4.60 -2.42
CA VAL A 47 -9.29 -3.27 -2.33
C VAL A 47 -9.78 -2.51 -1.10
N PRO A 48 -8.92 -1.74 -0.46
CA PRO A 48 -7.54 -1.43 -0.84
C PRO A 48 -6.57 -2.55 -0.44
N VAL A 49 -5.61 -2.85 -1.30
CA VAL A 49 -4.60 -3.88 -1.04
C VAL A 49 -3.23 -3.26 -1.14
N LEU A 50 -2.38 -3.53 -0.13
CA LEU A 50 -1.04 -2.96 -0.08
C LEU A 50 0.02 -4.02 -0.31
N PHE A 51 1.01 -3.67 -1.10
CA PHE A 51 2.23 -4.47 -1.26
C PHE A 51 3.43 -3.55 -1.09
N ARG A 52 4.55 -4.10 -0.67
CA ARG A 52 5.81 -3.37 -0.70
C ARG A 52 6.71 -3.97 -1.76
N GLN A 53 7.54 -3.12 -2.36
CA GLN A 53 8.50 -3.53 -3.35
C GLN A 53 9.84 -2.99 -2.93
N SER A 54 10.83 -3.85 -2.85
CA SER A 54 12.16 -3.44 -2.42
C SER A 54 12.95 -2.88 -3.59
N VAL A 55 13.74 -1.86 -3.35
CA VAL A 55 14.64 -1.35 -4.37
C VAL A 55 15.65 -2.42 -4.77
N ALA A 56 16.08 -3.24 -3.82
CA ALA A 56 17.05 -4.29 -4.10
C ALA A 56 16.46 -5.43 -4.93
N SER A 57 15.16 -5.65 -4.83
CA SER A 57 14.50 -6.74 -5.57
C SER A 57 13.19 -6.21 -6.14
N PRO A 58 13.24 -5.35 -7.17
CA PRO A 58 12.03 -4.70 -7.66
C PRO A 58 10.99 -5.64 -8.26
N SER A 59 11.39 -6.86 -8.63
CA SER A 59 10.43 -7.81 -9.14
C SER A 59 9.67 -8.51 -8.04
N GLN A 60 10.08 -8.39 -6.78
CA GLN A 60 9.40 -9.01 -5.69
C GLN A 60 8.46 -8.03 -5.04
N GLU A 61 7.19 -8.39 -4.97
CA GLU A 61 6.16 -7.61 -4.30
C GLU A 61 5.65 -8.45 -3.15
N LEU A 62 5.80 -7.94 -1.94
CA LEU A 62 5.41 -8.67 -0.73
C LEU A 62 4.19 -8.01 -0.11
N PRO A 63 3.17 -8.79 0.27
CA PRO A 63 1.95 -8.22 0.81
C PRO A 63 2.18 -7.56 2.17
N ILE A 64 1.49 -6.45 2.39
CA ILE A 64 1.41 -5.81 3.70
C ILE A 64 0.01 -6.08 4.21
N PRO A 65 -0.16 -6.54 5.46
CA PRO A 65 -1.48 -6.76 6.00
C PRO A 65 -2.35 -5.51 5.89
N ARG A 66 -3.65 -5.70 5.68
CA ARG A 66 -4.53 -4.55 5.52
C ARG A 66 -4.63 -3.78 6.83
N PRO A 67 -4.30 -2.48 6.84
CA PRO A 67 -4.49 -1.68 8.05
C PRO A 67 -5.97 -1.37 8.25
N SER A 68 -6.37 -1.19 9.48
CA SER A 68 -7.73 -0.79 9.77
C SER A 68 -8.01 0.59 9.19
N PRO A 69 -9.17 0.82 8.58
CA PRO A 69 -9.50 2.15 8.06
C PRO A 69 -9.69 3.19 9.14
N ARG A 70 -9.78 2.75 10.40
CA ARG A 70 -9.94 3.67 11.52
C ARG A 70 -8.62 4.20 12.07
N LEU A 71 -7.49 3.71 11.60
CA LEU A 71 -6.21 4.20 12.10
C LEU A 71 -6.02 5.67 11.75
N THR A 72 -5.50 6.43 12.71
CA THR A 72 -5.07 7.80 12.42
C THR A 72 -3.79 7.74 11.60
N VAL A 73 -3.36 8.88 11.05
CA VAL A 73 -2.10 8.96 10.31
C VAL A 73 -0.94 8.51 11.19
N SER A 74 -0.92 8.93 12.45
CA SER A 74 0.13 8.54 13.39
C SER A 74 0.13 7.04 13.66
N GLN A 75 -1.04 6.43 13.82
CA GLN A 75 -1.15 4.99 14.03
C GLN A 75 -0.76 4.23 12.77
N LEU A 76 -1.12 4.73 11.60
CA LEU A 76 -0.74 4.11 10.35
C LEU A 76 0.78 4.16 10.17
N ARG A 77 1.43 5.27 10.58
CA ARG A 77 2.88 5.37 10.57
C ARG A 77 3.52 4.25 11.38
N GLN A 78 3.01 4.04 12.59
CA GLN A 78 3.53 2.99 13.45
C GLN A 78 3.30 1.60 12.85
N PHE A 79 2.14 1.39 12.24
CA PHE A 79 1.81 0.14 11.59
C PHE A 79 2.77 -0.18 10.43
N LEU A 80 3.10 0.84 9.64
CA LEU A 80 3.91 0.62 8.45
C LEU A 80 5.41 0.52 8.72
N GLN A 81 5.90 1.11 9.79
CA GLN A 81 7.34 1.14 10.06
C GLN A 81 8.02 -0.23 10.03
N PRO A 82 7.47 -1.29 10.66
CA PRO A 82 8.10 -2.60 10.59
C PRO A 82 8.17 -3.14 9.16
N HIS A 83 7.16 -2.87 8.36
CA HIS A 83 7.11 -3.37 6.99
C HIS A 83 8.09 -2.63 6.09
N LEU A 84 8.26 -1.32 6.31
CA LEU A 84 9.20 -0.53 5.52
C LEU A 84 10.64 -0.77 5.97
N ALA A 85 10.86 -0.93 7.25
CA ALA A 85 12.20 -1.19 7.77
C ALA A 85 12.75 -2.50 7.24
N ALA A 86 11.89 -3.47 7.01
CA ALA A 86 12.34 -4.75 6.49
C ALA A 86 12.99 -4.63 5.12
N THR A 87 12.76 -3.54 4.40
CA THR A 87 13.41 -3.39 3.11
C THR A 87 14.82 -2.88 3.24
N HIS A 88 15.26 -2.47 4.47
CA HIS A 88 16.58 -1.97 4.61
C HIS A 88 17.46 -2.90 5.35
N GLU A 89 17.04 -4.07 5.71
CA GLU A 89 17.86 -4.82 6.49
C GLU A 89 18.69 -5.55 5.94
N THR A 90 18.94 -5.59 4.97
CA THR A 90 19.83 -6.37 4.47
C THR A 90 21.03 -6.27 4.91
N VAL A 91 21.34 -5.79 5.58
CA VAL A 91 22.62 -5.75 5.89
C VAL A 91 23.30 -6.74 6.22
#